data_b427a5ae4d81e13c1e784f34a89ddaf4
#
_entry.id   b427a5ae4d81e13c1e784f34a89ddaf4
#
_cell.length_a   1.000
_cell.length_b   1.000
_cell.length_c   1.000
_cell.angle_alpha   90.00
_cell.angle_beta   90.00
_cell.angle_gamma   90.00
#
_symmetry.space_group_name_H-M   'P 1'
#
loop_
_entity.id
_entity.type
_entity.pdbx_description
1 polymer ?
#
loop_
_entity_poly.entity_id
_entity_poly.type
_entity_poly.pdbx_seq_one_letter_code
_entity_poly.pdbx_strand_id
1 'polypeptide(L)'
;MTTWMTVRRSVWRTLVTFATLVVPAEAAEPIAYGKVDAATFEQAVTAYRNDPTYLVNNMPLLRALTPEQLAQAIERLDLTHYSYLYPVVIKGSAVTGLVGQSVERVSVMVVRGNRMQPVPFQIDEMDEKGWVYLPEVSPNKVQGRYGVIDPVDEIVFMYRDTGYEPYDAARHGAVEGRILKELAFEHDGKQRYAYLVEGDARRNAADYVSFDAKTGVSRNTYYWFHTDPTNFLNFQDFRANVGPRQDKRVLDAIYGELETGVFTAWPKLRFNTIDNIRPELIFVKDGPVRVTGLLKLRIIVAGIPVFNILSQVTIYDQGITLPVSIQIPGGEVLTRVLNQPRFILALDFNDIQGGRVNAAGSRDPDSYAIVDGKLSELERTAAISHERNWLWMDSRLGWDVFARFDIPPGWPEELRLLYEDDPKATTPWENFPGASPRIGVDARGFPVGKLDISLTAILWFPDTVGPGGPRRFAEEMRSPPTWTAREAEQGIASAM
;
A
#
# COMPACT_ATOMS: atom_id res chain seq x y z
N MET A 1 63.65 28.95 7.38
CA MET A 1 64.18 28.40 8.64
C MET A 1 63.14 28.60 9.70
N THR A 2 62.41 27.57 10.08
CA THR A 2 61.78 27.37 11.38
C THR A 2 61.12 26.00 11.37
N THR A 3 61.70 25.15 12.12
CA THR A 3 61.44 23.74 12.33
C THR A 3 60.16 23.55 13.16
N TRP A 4 59.22 22.68 12.77
CA TRP A 4 58.14 22.25 13.61
C TRP A 4 58.35 20.78 14.01
N MET A 5 58.52 20.58 15.31
CA MET A 5 58.61 19.28 15.98
C MET A 5 57.25 18.58 16.01
N THR A 6 57.22 17.36 15.53
CA THR A 6 56.09 16.43 15.62
C THR A 6 56.19 15.63 16.91
N VAL A 7 55.24 15.82 17.84
CA VAL A 7 55.10 14.95 19.03
C VAL A 7 54.12 13.83 18.71
N ARG A 8 54.64 12.63 18.59
CA ARG A 8 53.83 11.37 18.54
C ARG A 8 53.43 10.98 19.97
N ARG A 9 52.14 10.98 20.25
CA ARG A 9 51.55 10.28 21.41
C ARG A 9 50.96 8.96 20.92
N SER A 10 51.60 7.86 21.26
CA SER A 10 51.05 6.50 21.13
C SER A 10 50.06 6.25 22.26
N VAL A 11 48.80 6.01 21.91
CA VAL A 11 47.76 5.50 22.81
C VAL A 11 47.49 4.06 22.43
N TRP A 12 48.01 3.12 23.22
CA TRP A 12 47.60 1.73 23.17
C TRP A 12 46.17 1.60 23.66
N ARG A 13 45.22 1.28 22.79
CA ARG A 13 43.89 0.81 23.16
C ARG A 13 43.86 -0.70 23.00
N THR A 14 43.76 -1.40 24.12
CA THR A 14 43.48 -2.82 24.19
C THR A 14 42.06 -3.07 23.66
N LEU A 15 41.93 -3.59 22.46
CA LEU A 15 40.68 -4.09 21.90
C LEU A 15 40.41 -5.47 22.53
N VAL A 16 39.48 -5.52 23.48
CA VAL A 16 38.84 -6.77 23.89
C VAL A 16 37.77 -7.10 22.86
N THR A 17 38.09 -7.98 21.93
CA THR A 17 37.16 -8.51 20.96
C THR A 17 36.27 -9.55 21.65
N PHE A 18 35.05 -9.18 22.03
CA PHE A 18 34.00 -10.16 22.30
C PHE A 18 33.56 -10.76 20.95
N ALA A 19 34.13 -11.93 20.63
CA ALA A 19 33.57 -12.77 19.58
C ALA A 19 32.26 -13.37 20.12
N THR A 20 31.14 -12.68 19.91
CA THR A 20 29.83 -13.32 19.94
C THR A 20 29.80 -14.31 18.79
N LEU A 21 29.90 -15.59 19.11
CA LEU A 21 29.52 -16.66 18.20
C LEU A 21 28.03 -16.45 17.84
N VAL A 22 27.80 -15.76 16.75
CA VAL A 22 26.52 -15.82 16.06
C VAL A 22 26.48 -17.22 15.45
N VAL A 23 25.86 -18.16 16.15
CA VAL A 23 25.45 -19.43 15.55
C VAL A 23 24.47 -19.02 14.45
N PRO A 24 24.75 -19.28 13.16
CA PRO A 24 23.76 -19.05 12.13
C PRO A 24 22.57 -19.91 12.50
N ALA A 25 21.41 -19.28 12.67
CA ALA A 25 20.15 -20.01 12.74
C ALA A 25 20.12 -20.89 11.48
N GLU A 26 20.14 -22.19 11.67
CA GLU A 26 19.96 -23.15 10.59
C GLU A 26 18.69 -22.73 9.88
N ALA A 27 18.79 -22.28 8.63
CA ALA A 27 17.65 -21.85 7.86
C ALA A 27 16.76 -23.10 7.75
N ALA A 28 15.61 -23.07 8.42
CA ALA A 28 14.65 -24.16 8.35
C ALA A 28 14.38 -24.46 6.86
N GLU A 29 14.38 -25.75 6.49
CA GLU A 29 14.12 -26.14 5.11
C GLU A 29 12.79 -25.50 4.64
N PRO A 30 12.74 -24.93 3.44
CA PRO A 30 11.54 -24.27 2.94
C PRO A 30 10.39 -25.26 2.88
N ILE A 31 9.29 -24.96 3.56
CA ILE A 31 8.06 -25.77 3.49
C ILE A 31 7.48 -25.61 2.09
N ALA A 32 7.21 -26.71 1.42
CA ALA A 32 6.60 -26.67 0.09
C ALA A 32 5.17 -26.12 0.18
N TYR A 33 4.75 -25.38 -0.84
CA TYR A 33 3.41 -24.81 -0.93
C TYR A 33 2.31 -25.86 -0.71
N GLY A 34 1.35 -25.58 0.14
CA GLY A 34 0.24 -26.46 0.48
C GLY A 34 0.63 -27.69 1.33
N LYS A 35 1.85 -27.73 1.87
CA LYS A 35 2.34 -28.84 2.71
C LYS A 35 2.46 -28.47 4.20
N VAL A 36 1.82 -27.39 4.63
CA VAL A 36 1.73 -27.05 6.05
C VAL A 36 0.76 -28.02 6.71
N ASP A 37 1.28 -28.84 7.63
CA ASP A 37 0.45 -29.77 8.39
C ASP A 37 -0.37 -29.05 9.48
N ALA A 38 -1.37 -29.77 10.03
CA ALA A 38 -2.28 -29.20 11.00
C ALA A 38 -1.58 -28.73 12.30
N ALA A 39 -0.55 -29.44 12.76
CA ALA A 39 0.15 -29.07 13.99
C ALA A 39 0.99 -27.79 13.79
N THR A 40 1.71 -27.69 12.68
CA THR A 40 2.45 -26.47 12.28
C THR A 40 1.51 -25.28 12.10
N PHE A 41 0.35 -25.51 11.49
CA PHE A 41 -0.67 -24.47 11.32
C PHE A 41 -1.21 -23.97 12.67
N GLU A 42 -1.55 -24.86 13.60
CA GLU A 42 -2.01 -24.51 14.95
C GLU A 42 -0.96 -23.73 15.74
N GLN A 43 0.30 -24.16 15.65
CA GLN A 43 1.41 -23.44 16.27
C GLN A 43 1.55 -22.01 15.69
N ALA A 44 1.42 -21.86 14.37
CA ALA A 44 1.53 -20.57 13.69
C ALA A 44 0.40 -19.61 14.15
N VAL A 45 -0.84 -20.06 14.19
CA VAL A 45 -1.98 -19.25 14.68
C VAL A 45 -1.77 -18.82 16.13
N THR A 46 -1.31 -19.74 16.98
CA THR A 46 -1.03 -19.44 18.40
C THR A 46 0.14 -18.44 18.54
N ALA A 47 1.21 -18.65 17.77
CA ALA A 47 2.36 -17.76 17.79
C ALA A 47 1.98 -16.34 17.32
N TYR A 48 1.20 -16.21 16.27
CA TYR A 48 0.71 -14.93 15.78
C TYR A 48 -0.18 -14.20 16.79
N ARG A 49 -0.99 -14.92 17.59
CA ARG A 49 -1.77 -14.29 18.67
C ARG A 49 -0.87 -13.58 19.70
N ASN A 50 0.32 -14.10 19.92
CA ASN A 50 1.28 -13.57 20.89
C ASN A 50 2.27 -12.59 20.29
N ASP A 51 2.57 -12.73 18.99
CA ASP A 51 3.47 -11.86 18.22
C ASP A 51 2.81 -11.51 16.88
N PRO A 52 2.32 -10.28 16.69
CA PRO A 52 1.65 -9.87 15.45
C PRO A 52 2.58 -9.88 14.22
N THR A 53 3.89 -9.91 14.43
CA THR A 53 4.87 -9.94 13.34
C THR A 53 5.37 -11.35 13.02
N TYR A 54 4.81 -12.37 13.67
CA TYR A 54 5.27 -13.75 13.54
C TYR A 54 5.33 -14.24 12.08
N LEU A 55 4.28 -13.99 11.29
CA LEU A 55 4.25 -14.45 9.89
C LEU A 55 5.26 -13.73 9.01
N VAL A 56 5.48 -12.44 9.23
CA VAL A 56 6.49 -11.66 8.49
C VAL A 56 7.90 -12.15 8.82
N ASN A 57 8.14 -12.46 10.09
CA ASN A 57 9.41 -13.04 10.53
C ASN A 57 9.57 -14.52 10.10
N ASN A 58 8.49 -15.16 9.63
CA ASN A 58 8.45 -16.54 9.16
C ASN A 58 7.90 -16.64 7.73
N MET A 59 8.45 -15.84 6.80
CA MET A 59 8.05 -15.80 5.39
C MET A 59 7.98 -17.16 4.70
N PRO A 60 8.88 -18.14 4.96
CA PRO A 60 8.76 -19.47 4.36
C PRO A 60 7.44 -20.17 4.71
N LEU A 61 6.95 -20.00 5.95
CA LEU A 61 5.67 -20.55 6.38
C LEU A 61 4.50 -19.82 5.69
N LEU A 62 4.51 -18.48 5.68
CA LEU A 62 3.48 -17.70 5.02
C LEU A 62 3.35 -18.07 3.53
N ARG A 63 4.46 -18.24 2.85
CA ARG A 63 4.51 -18.65 1.43
C ARG A 63 4.01 -20.07 1.18
N ALA A 64 4.03 -20.92 2.18
CA ALA A 64 3.57 -22.31 2.09
C ALA A 64 2.07 -22.48 2.35
N LEU A 65 1.40 -21.50 2.95
CA LEU A 65 -0.04 -21.54 3.23
C LEU A 65 -0.85 -21.49 1.92
N THR A 66 -1.92 -22.30 1.86
CA THR A 66 -2.91 -22.13 0.81
C THR A 66 -3.83 -20.95 1.11
N PRO A 67 -4.56 -20.40 0.11
CA PRO A 67 -5.53 -19.34 0.35
C PRO A 67 -6.59 -19.73 1.39
N GLU A 68 -7.01 -20.99 1.41
CA GLU A 68 -7.97 -21.51 2.39
C GLU A 68 -7.38 -21.54 3.80
N GLN A 69 -6.13 -21.97 3.94
CA GLN A 69 -5.43 -21.95 5.24
C GLN A 69 -5.23 -20.52 5.73
N LEU A 70 -4.86 -19.60 4.83
CA LEU A 70 -4.71 -18.19 5.19
C LEU A 70 -6.05 -17.58 5.63
N ALA A 71 -7.13 -17.82 4.87
CA ALA A 71 -8.46 -17.35 5.24
C ALA A 71 -8.92 -17.93 6.59
N GLN A 72 -8.66 -19.22 6.84
CA GLN A 72 -8.96 -19.86 8.13
C GLN A 72 -8.13 -19.26 9.27
N ALA A 73 -6.86 -18.96 9.05
CA ALA A 73 -6.03 -18.30 10.04
C ALA A 73 -6.56 -16.90 10.39
N ILE A 74 -6.91 -16.10 9.39
CA ILE A 74 -7.48 -14.76 9.54
C ILE A 74 -8.75 -14.81 10.40
N GLU A 75 -9.68 -15.71 10.11
CA GLU A 75 -10.92 -15.91 10.88
C GLU A 75 -10.63 -16.30 12.34
N ARG A 76 -9.71 -17.21 12.56
CA ARG A 76 -9.32 -17.66 13.91
C ARG A 76 -8.58 -16.61 14.72
N LEU A 77 -8.05 -15.58 14.06
CA LEU A 77 -7.45 -14.41 14.69
C LEU A 77 -8.46 -13.30 14.98
N ASP A 78 -9.75 -13.60 14.87
CA ASP A 78 -10.85 -12.65 15.05
C ASP A 78 -10.75 -11.44 14.11
N LEU A 79 -10.35 -11.69 12.87
CA LEU A 79 -10.21 -10.70 11.80
C LEU A 79 -11.13 -11.08 10.64
N THR A 80 -11.58 -10.11 9.88
CA THR A 80 -12.08 -10.33 8.53
C THR A 80 -10.93 -10.22 7.53
N HIS A 81 -11.12 -10.68 6.32
CA HIS A 81 -10.08 -10.60 5.30
C HIS A 81 -9.67 -9.14 5.03
N TYR A 82 -10.66 -8.25 4.95
CA TYR A 82 -10.39 -6.82 4.80
C TYR A 82 -9.69 -6.23 6.04
N SER A 83 -10.17 -6.51 7.25
CA SER A 83 -9.57 -5.95 8.45
C SER A 83 -8.14 -6.44 8.69
N TYR A 84 -7.80 -7.63 8.20
CA TYR A 84 -6.44 -8.13 8.16
C TYR A 84 -5.52 -7.27 7.28
N LEU A 85 -6.06 -6.76 6.16
CA LEU A 85 -5.33 -5.91 5.21
C LEU A 85 -5.34 -4.42 5.60
N TYR A 86 -6.18 -4.02 6.56
CA TYR A 86 -6.49 -2.61 6.81
C TYR A 86 -5.34 -1.86 7.50
N PRO A 87 -4.78 -0.80 6.89
CA PRO A 87 -3.88 0.13 7.57
C PRO A 87 -4.68 1.13 8.40
N VAL A 88 -4.38 1.22 9.69
CA VAL A 88 -4.92 2.25 10.57
C VAL A 88 -4.13 3.53 10.33
N VAL A 89 -4.83 4.61 10.02
CA VAL A 89 -4.24 5.95 9.84
C VAL A 89 -4.93 6.90 10.81
N ILE A 90 -4.18 7.43 11.78
CA ILE A 90 -4.69 8.30 12.84
C ILE A 90 -4.05 9.67 12.69
N LYS A 91 -4.87 10.69 12.49
CA LYS A 91 -4.39 12.09 12.46
C LYS A 91 -4.09 12.59 13.88
N GLY A 92 -3.06 13.41 14.01
CA GLY A 92 -2.68 14.03 15.27
C GLY A 92 -3.84 14.74 15.97
N SER A 93 -4.71 15.41 15.19
CA SER A 93 -5.91 16.10 15.70
C SER A 93 -6.97 15.18 16.30
N ALA A 94 -6.97 13.91 15.92
CA ALA A 94 -7.97 12.94 16.39
C ALA A 94 -7.69 12.44 17.82
N VAL A 95 -6.50 12.73 18.38
CA VAL A 95 -6.09 12.26 19.71
C VAL A 95 -5.61 13.40 20.58
N THR A 96 -6.40 13.74 21.59
CA THR A 96 -6.05 14.80 22.55
C THR A 96 -4.75 14.49 23.28
N GLY A 97 -3.81 15.46 23.35
CA GLY A 97 -2.52 15.34 24.03
C GLY A 97 -1.41 14.70 23.16
N LEU A 98 -1.71 14.35 21.92
CA LEU A 98 -0.71 13.85 20.97
C LEU A 98 0.02 15.00 20.27
N VAL A 99 -0.71 16.02 19.84
CA VAL A 99 -0.15 17.23 19.22
C VAL A 99 0.86 17.91 20.15
N GLY A 100 2.02 18.26 19.61
CA GLY A 100 3.13 18.86 20.34
C GLY A 100 4.14 17.85 20.92
N GLN A 101 3.86 16.54 20.84
CA GLN A 101 4.82 15.51 21.23
C GLN A 101 5.91 15.35 20.15
N SER A 102 7.12 14.96 20.58
CA SER A 102 8.17 14.61 19.62
C SER A 102 7.86 13.29 18.93
N VAL A 103 7.98 13.23 17.59
CA VAL A 103 7.77 12.00 16.79
C VAL A 103 8.67 10.86 17.26
N GLU A 104 9.88 11.14 17.73
CA GLU A 104 10.83 10.13 18.21
C GLU A 104 10.42 9.51 19.55
N ARG A 105 9.63 10.24 20.36
CA ARG A 105 9.25 9.83 21.71
C ARG A 105 7.93 9.10 21.78
N VAL A 106 7.11 9.12 20.73
CA VAL A 106 5.83 8.44 20.68
C VAL A 106 6.01 7.06 20.07
N SER A 107 5.36 6.06 20.64
CA SER A 107 5.29 4.70 20.15
C SER A 107 3.86 4.16 20.16
N VAL A 108 3.60 3.17 19.31
CA VAL A 108 2.35 2.40 19.30
C VAL A 108 2.63 1.06 19.95
N MET A 109 1.89 0.78 21.03
CA MET A 109 2.02 -0.43 21.83
C MET A 109 0.72 -1.20 21.86
N VAL A 110 0.81 -2.51 22.10
CA VAL A 110 -0.35 -3.41 22.25
C VAL A 110 -0.08 -4.44 23.34
N VAL A 111 -1.15 -4.98 23.92
CA VAL A 111 -1.06 -6.14 24.80
C VAL A 111 -1.14 -7.40 23.97
N ARG A 112 -0.05 -8.16 23.96
CA ARG A 112 0.03 -9.50 23.36
C ARG A 112 0.91 -10.40 24.20
N GLY A 113 0.55 -11.66 24.35
CA GLY A 113 1.33 -12.60 25.17
C GLY A 113 1.52 -12.15 26.61
N ASN A 114 0.50 -11.56 27.24
CA ASN A 114 0.48 -11.06 28.62
C ASN A 114 1.50 -9.94 28.90
N ARG A 115 1.90 -9.17 27.90
CA ARG A 115 2.79 -8.02 28.08
C ARG A 115 2.51 -6.92 27.08
N MET A 116 2.89 -5.69 27.45
CA MET A 116 2.90 -4.55 26.54
C MET A 116 4.12 -4.64 25.62
N GLN A 117 3.91 -4.59 24.31
CA GLN A 117 4.98 -4.68 23.31
C GLN A 117 4.72 -3.75 22.13
N PRO A 118 5.78 -3.22 21.49
CA PRO A 118 5.63 -2.35 20.32
C PRO A 118 5.19 -3.15 19.09
N VAL A 119 4.37 -2.50 18.25
CA VAL A 119 4.07 -2.96 16.90
C VAL A 119 4.86 -2.15 15.87
N PRO A 120 5.01 -2.63 14.63
CA PRO A 120 5.50 -1.81 13.54
C PRO A 120 4.56 -0.62 13.33
N PHE A 121 5.11 0.58 13.31
CA PHE A 121 4.38 1.81 13.05
C PHE A 121 5.31 2.88 12.49
N GLN A 122 4.71 3.90 11.91
CA GLN A 122 5.43 5.12 11.50
C GLN A 122 4.60 6.36 11.79
N ILE A 123 5.27 7.49 11.90
CA ILE A 123 4.66 8.80 11.96
C ILE A 123 5.08 9.54 10.70
N ASP A 124 4.09 9.91 9.89
CA ASP A 124 4.30 10.68 8.69
C ASP A 124 3.89 12.14 8.94
N GLU A 125 4.89 13.01 8.93
CA GLU A 125 4.67 14.44 8.99
C GLU A 125 4.11 14.90 7.64
N MET A 126 3.14 15.82 7.67
CA MET A 126 2.44 16.26 6.48
C MET A 126 2.90 17.67 6.08
N ASP A 127 2.83 17.98 4.81
CA ASP A 127 3.05 19.32 4.30
C ASP A 127 1.75 20.16 4.31
N GLU A 128 1.86 21.46 4.00
CA GLU A 128 0.74 22.41 3.97
C GLU A 128 -0.36 22.05 2.94
N LYS A 129 -0.11 21.07 2.05
CA LYS A 129 -1.04 20.58 1.03
C LYS A 129 -1.63 19.22 1.36
N GLY A 130 -1.22 18.63 2.50
CA GLY A 130 -1.70 17.30 2.93
C GLY A 130 -1.00 16.13 2.25
N TRP A 131 0.23 16.36 1.75
CA TRP A 131 1.12 15.29 1.31
C TRP A 131 2.06 14.89 2.44
N VAL A 132 2.56 13.66 2.38
CA VAL A 132 3.65 13.27 3.27
C VAL A 132 4.85 14.16 3.00
N TYR A 133 5.33 14.83 4.05
CA TYR A 133 6.49 15.69 3.94
C TYR A 133 7.76 14.87 3.74
N LEU A 134 8.47 15.18 2.68
CA LEU A 134 9.72 14.53 2.31
C LEU A 134 10.83 15.59 2.42
N PRO A 135 11.69 15.54 3.42
CA PRO A 135 12.75 16.51 3.61
C PRO A 135 13.58 16.70 2.32
N GLU A 136 13.96 17.94 2.03
CA GLU A 136 14.79 18.36 0.89
C GLU A 136 14.11 18.32 -0.50
N VAL A 137 13.01 17.56 -0.67
CA VAL A 137 12.38 17.38 -2.01
C VAL A 137 10.92 17.79 -2.06
N SER A 138 10.22 17.88 -0.93
CA SER A 138 8.83 18.35 -0.90
C SER A 138 8.71 19.74 -1.50
N PRO A 139 7.75 19.99 -2.40
CA PRO A 139 7.53 21.30 -3.01
C PRO A 139 6.96 22.31 -2.01
N ASN A 140 6.37 21.84 -0.93
CA ASN A 140 5.72 22.64 0.10
C ASN A 140 6.48 22.53 1.42
N LYS A 141 6.20 23.43 2.33
CA LYS A 141 6.76 23.39 3.68
C LYS A 141 6.02 22.32 4.52
N VAL A 142 6.76 21.77 5.50
CA VAL A 142 6.10 20.97 6.54
C VAL A 142 5.04 21.81 7.24
N GLN A 143 3.90 21.18 7.52
CA GLN A 143 2.88 21.80 8.37
C GLN A 143 3.42 21.86 9.80
N GLY A 144 3.43 23.04 10.40
CA GLY A 144 3.91 23.26 11.76
C GLY A 144 5.42 23.16 11.94
N ARG A 145 5.91 22.26 12.79
CA ARG A 145 7.32 22.12 13.13
C ARG A 145 7.84 20.71 12.93
N TYR A 146 8.85 20.56 12.09
CA TYR A 146 9.48 19.28 11.82
C TYR A 146 9.97 18.58 13.11
N GLY A 147 9.69 17.28 13.22
CA GLY A 147 10.02 16.45 14.38
C GLY A 147 9.02 16.54 15.55
N VAL A 148 7.91 17.25 15.36
CA VAL A 148 6.85 17.42 16.37
C VAL A 148 5.50 17.13 15.74
N ILE A 149 4.72 16.28 16.36
CA ILE A 149 3.42 15.87 15.86
C ILE A 149 2.46 17.06 15.77
N ASP A 150 1.95 17.30 14.58
CA ASP A 150 0.99 18.34 14.26
C ASP A 150 -0.43 17.75 14.06
N PRO A 151 -1.49 18.58 14.04
CA PRO A 151 -2.86 18.09 13.88
C PRO A 151 -3.11 17.26 12.63
N VAL A 152 -2.35 17.48 11.54
CA VAL A 152 -2.52 16.82 10.25
C VAL A 152 -1.63 15.59 10.08
N ASP A 153 -0.60 15.45 10.90
CA ASP A 153 0.33 14.33 10.85
C ASP A 153 -0.37 13.00 11.08
N GLU A 154 0.17 11.96 10.49
CA GLU A 154 -0.44 10.63 10.49
C GLU A 154 0.41 9.61 11.24
N ILE A 155 -0.21 8.93 12.20
CA ILE A 155 0.35 7.71 12.81
C ILE A 155 -0.24 6.53 12.05
N VAL A 156 0.63 5.67 11.54
CA VAL A 156 0.23 4.55 10.67
C VAL A 156 0.73 3.23 11.25
N PHE A 157 -0.16 2.26 11.38
CA PHE A 157 0.13 0.88 11.78
C PHE A 157 -0.94 -0.06 11.22
N MET A 158 -0.73 -1.39 11.30
CA MET A 158 -1.71 -2.33 10.76
C MET A 158 -2.75 -2.72 11.82
N TYR A 159 -4.04 -2.78 11.42
CA TYR A 159 -5.12 -3.20 12.32
C TYR A 159 -4.91 -4.63 12.88
N ARG A 160 -4.38 -5.54 12.07
CA ARG A 160 -4.05 -6.91 12.50
C ARG A 160 -3.08 -6.96 13.68
N ASP A 161 -2.29 -5.91 13.87
CA ASP A 161 -1.29 -5.83 14.94
C ASP A 161 -1.89 -5.43 16.29
N THR A 162 -3.13 -4.93 16.33
CA THR A 162 -3.79 -4.51 17.57
C THR A 162 -3.99 -5.66 18.57
N GLY A 163 -4.01 -5.35 19.85
CA GLY A 163 -4.17 -6.33 20.94
C GLY A 163 -5.61 -6.84 21.10
N TYR A 164 -5.79 -7.97 21.78
CA TYR A 164 -7.08 -8.60 22.01
C TYR A 164 -7.74 -8.20 23.34
N GLU A 165 -6.99 -7.62 24.24
CA GLU A 165 -7.47 -7.26 25.57
C GLU A 165 -6.95 -5.87 25.99
N PRO A 166 -7.67 -5.18 26.87
CA PRO A 166 -7.21 -3.89 27.39
C PRO A 166 -5.99 -4.08 28.31
N TYR A 167 -5.19 -3.04 28.40
CA TYR A 167 -4.03 -3.02 29.27
C TYR A 167 -4.46 -2.95 30.75
N ASP A 168 -3.83 -3.79 31.57
CA ASP A 168 -3.90 -3.81 33.01
C ASP A 168 -2.47 -3.93 33.56
N ALA A 169 -2.00 -2.91 34.27
CA ALA A 169 -0.64 -2.87 34.78
C ALA A 169 -0.29 -4.01 35.74
N ALA A 170 -1.26 -4.51 36.48
CA ALA A 170 -1.06 -5.64 37.41
C ALA A 170 -0.83 -6.97 36.67
N ARG A 171 -1.41 -7.12 35.49
CA ARG A 171 -1.29 -8.33 34.66
C ARG A 171 -0.16 -8.26 33.64
N HIS A 172 0.02 -7.11 33.02
CA HIS A 172 0.87 -6.95 31.85
C HIS A 172 2.21 -6.27 32.16
N GLY A 173 2.45 -5.91 33.43
CA GLY A 173 3.65 -5.19 33.85
C GLY A 173 3.59 -3.69 33.53
N ALA A 174 4.55 -2.95 34.07
CA ALA A 174 4.65 -1.52 33.84
C ALA A 174 5.10 -1.20 32.42
N VAL A 175 4.59 -0.09 31.87
CA VAL A 175 5.05 0.52 30.62
C VAL A 175 6.18 1.51 30.96
N GLU A 176 7.24 1.49 30.19
CA GLU A 176 8.22 2.57 30.23
C GLU A 176 7.60 3.83 29.62
N GLY A 177 7.69 4.95 30.34
CA GLY A 177 7.05 6.19 29.89
C GLY A 177 5.60 6.33 30.33
N ARG A 178 4.82 7.08 29.57
CA ARG A 178 3.44 7.47 29.89
C ARG A 178 2.50 7.07 28.77
N ILE A 179 1.43 6.34 29.08
CA ILE A 179 0.35 6.11 28.15
C ILE A 179 -0.40 7.43 27.92
N LEU A 180 -0.40 7.93 26.69
CA LEU A 180 -1.14 9.12 26.29
C LEU A 180 -2.60 8.81 26.13
N LYS A 181 -2.92 7.73 25.39
CA LYS A 181 -4.29 7.27 25.10
C LYS A 181 -4.34 5.77 24.83
N GLU A 182 -5.46 5.18 25.21
CA GLU A 182 -5.93 3.91 24.69
C GLU A 182 -6.76 4.17 23.44
N LEU A 183 -6.49 3.41 22.39
CA LEU A 183 -7.28 3.33 21.16
C LEU A 183 -8.09 2.05 21.21
N ALA A 184 -9.39 2.16 21.47
CA ALA A 184 -10.30 1.02 21.46
C ALA A 184 -10.98 0.92 20.10
N PHE A 185 -10.73 -0.18 19.41
CA PHE A 185 -11.29 -0.48 18.10
C PHE A 185 -12.49 -1.40 18.24
N GLU A 186 -13.46 -1.20 17.35
CA GLU A 186 -14.58 -2.11 17.17
C GLU A 186 -14.76 -2.44 15.69
N HIS A 187 -14.87 -3.73 15.40
CA HIS A 187 -15.13 -4.22 14.05
C HIS A 187 -15.81 -5.59 14.13
N ASP A 188 -16.93 -5.74 13.45
CA ASP A 188 -17.70 -7.00 13.39
C ASP A 188 -17.96 -7.62 14.78
N GLY A 189 -18.35 -6.77 15.75
CA GLY A 189 -18.59 -7.17 17.13
C GLY A 189 -17.36 -7.60 17.94
N LYS A 190 -16.16 -7.42 17.39
CA LYS A 190 -14.89 -7.71 18.06
C LYS A 190 -14.24 -6.42 18.55
N GLN A 191 -13.68 -6.47 19.75
CA GLN A 191 -12.93 -5.35 20.32
C GLN A 191 -11.43 -5.63 20.27
N ARG A 192 -10.66 -4.61 19.92
CA ARG A 192 -9.19 -4.65 19.89
C ARG A 192 -8.63 -3.35 20.41
N TYR A 193 -7.35 -3.35 20.81
CA TYR A 193 -6.76 -2.23 21.54
C TYR A 193 -5.36 -1.92 21.03
N ALA A 194 -5.03 -0.63 20.99
CA ALA A 194 -3.66 -0.14 20.86
C ALA A 194 -3.44 1.05 21.80
N TYR A 195 -2.20 1.39 22.08
CA TYR A 195 -1.84 2.44 23.03
C TYR A 195 -0.82 3.36 22.39
N LEU A 196 -1.07 4.67 22.50
CA LEU A 196 -0.08 5.69 22.20
C LEU A 196 0.71 5.97 23.47
N VAL A 197 2.01 5.74 23.45
CA VAL A 197 2.89 5.84 24.62
C VAL A 197 3.99 6.84 24.33
N GLU A 198 4.19 7.77 25.25
CA GLU A 198 5.30 8.72 25.23
C GLU A 198 6.44 8.25 26.13
N GLY A 199 7.65 8.28 25.63
CA GLY A 199 8.87 8.00 26.40
C GLY A 199 9.31 6.53 26.42
N ASP A 200 8.55 5.61 25.82
CA ASP A 200 8.99 4.23 25.60
C ASP A 200 9.79 4.17 24.30
N ALA A 201 11.07 3.86 24.39
CA ALA A 201 11.99 3.81 23.25
C ALA A 201 11.97 2.49 22.50
N ARG A 202 11.24 1.48 22.99
CA ARG A 202 11.14 0.18 22.29
C ARG A 202 10.48 0.35 20.93
N ARG A 203 11.02 -0.35 19.95
CA ARG A 203 10.50 -0.39 18.59
C ARG A 203 10.41 -1.83 18.13
N ASN A 204 9.42 -2.14 17.30
CA ASN A 204 9.37 -3.40 16.58
C ASN A 204 10.28 -3.29 15.35
N ALA A 205 11.09 -4.32 15.12
CA ALA A 205 12.05 -4.34 14.02
C ALA A 205 11.46 -4.95 12.73
N ALA A 206 10.22 -5.42 12.75
CA ALA A 206 9.59 -5.94 11.54
C ALA A 206 9.27 -4.82 10.57
N ASP A 207 9.56 -5.09 9.31
CA ASP A 207 9.34 -4.21 8.18
C ASP A 207 8.45 -4.94 7.17
N TYR A 208 7.25 -4.41 6.96
CA TYR A 208 6.25 -5.03 6.08
C TYR A 208 6.49 -4.68 4.61
N VAL A 209 7.14 -3.56 4.36
CA VAL A 209 7.32 -3.01 3.02
C VAL A 209 8.62 -2.23 2.93
N SER A 210 9.41 -2.48 1.90
CA SER A 210 10.65 -1.74 1.64
C SER A 210 10.81 -1.42 0.16
N PHE A 211 11.50 -0.34 -0.15
CA PHE A 211 11.78 0.07 -1.52
C PHE A 211 13.23 0.57 -1.66
N ASP A 212 14.00 -0.10 -2.48
CA ASP A 212 15.34 0.35 -2.87
C ASP A 212 15.26 1.29 -4.08
N ALA A 213 15.38 2.59 -3.83
CA ALA A 213 15.31 3.62 -4.87
C ALA A 213 16.44 3.52 -5.92
N LYS A 214 17.56 2.85 -5.63
CA LYS A 214 18.67 2.69 -6.58
C LYS A 214 18.41 1.58 -7.58
N THR A 215 17.81 0.49 -7.10
CA THR A 215 17.53 -0.69 -7.92
C THR A 215 16.10 -0.72 -8.45
N GLY A 216 15.18 0.10 -7.92
CA GLY A 216 13.77 0.07 -8.28
C GLY A 216 13.02 -1.16 -7.72
N VAL A 217 13.59 -1.85 -6.74
CA VAL A 217 13.00 -3.08 -6.19
C VAL A 217 12.20 -2.76 -4.94
N SER A 218 10.90 -3.10 -4.96
CA SER A 218 10.04 -3.16 -3.78
C SER A 218 9.95 -4.59 -3.27
N ARG A 219 10.05 -4.76 -1.94
CA ARG A 219 9.81 -6.03 -1.26
C ARG A 219 8.75 -5.82 -0.20
N ASN A 220 7.64 -6.53 -0.36
CA ASN A 220 6.49 -6.44 0.52
C ASN A 220 6.17 -7.84 1.03
N THR A 221 5.35 -7.95 2.05
CA THR A 221 4.97 -9.25 2.62
C THR A 221 4.35 -10.18 1.57
N TYR A 222 3.41 -9.68 0.76
CA TYR A 222 2.59 -10.49 -0.14
C TYR A 222 3.04 -10.46 -1.60
N TYR A 223 3.81 -9.45 -2.00
CA TYR A 223 4.28 -9.29 -3.37
C TYR A 223 5.64 -8.61 -3.41
N TRP A 224 6.29 -8.65 -4.55
CA TRP A 224 7.44 -7.82 -4.84
C TRP A 224 7.41 -7.38 -6.30
N PHE A 225 8.05 -6.27 -6.59
CA PHE A 225 8.20 -5.83 -7.95
C PHE A 225 9.55 -5.16 -8.17
N HIS A 226 9.95 -5.12 -9.44
CA HIS A 226 11.08 -4.37 -9.93
C HIS A 226 10.59 -3.41 -11.00
N THR A 227 10.81 -2.13 -10.83
CA THR A 227 10.42 -1.09 -11.77
C THR A 227 11.64 -0.31 -12.25
N ASP A 228 11.53 0.30 -13.42
CA ASP A 228 12.48 1.32 -13.86
C ASP A 228 12.21 2.64 -13.10
N PRO A 229 13.16 3.15 -12.29
CA PRO A 229 12.96 4.42 -11.57
C PRO A 229 12.66 5.61 -12.50
N THR A 230 13.03 5.54 -13.78
CA THR A 230 12.73 6.58 -14.79
C THR A 230 11.31 6.46 -15.35
N ASN A 231 10.63 5.33 -15.10
CA ASN A 231 9.24 5.09 -15.43
C ASN A 231 8.60 4.11 -14.41
N PHE A 232 8.29 4.61 -13.24
CA PHE A 232 7.86 3.83 -12.07
C PHE A 232 6.65 2.92 -12.33
N LEU A 233 5.77 3.27 -13.25
CA LEU A 233 4.57 2.48 -13.57
C LEU A 233 4.82 1.37 -14.60
N ASN A 234 6.05 1.26 -15.12
CA ASN A 234 6.47 0.20 -16.03
C ASN A 234 7.28 -0.86 -15.26
N PHE A 235 6.69 -2.04 -15.06
CA PHE A 235 7.32 -3.09 -14.26
C PHE A 235 8.23 -3.96 -15.12
N GLN A 236 9.46 -4.11 -14.68
CA GLN A 236 10.38 -5.11 -15.25
C GLN A 236 10.09 -6.51 -14.71
N ASP A 237 9.54 -6.57 -13.50
CA ASP A 237 9.06 -7.81 -12.88
C ASP A 237 8.04 -7.46 -11.79
N PHE A 238 6.99 -8.27 -11.68
CA PHE A 238 6.01 -8.16 -10.61
C PHE A 238 5.51 -9.56 -10.27
N ARG A 239 5.69 -10.00 -9.02
CA ARG A 239 5.36 -11.35 -8.57
C ARG A 239 4.64 -11.36 -7.24
N ALA A 240 3.76 -12.35 -7.07
CA ALA A 240 3.23 -12.69 -5.77
C ALA A 240 4.29 -13.39 -4.91
N ASN A 241 4.29 -13.12 -3.61
CA ASN A 241 5.07 -13.86 -2.61
C ASN A 241 4.28 -15.01 -2.01
N VAL A 242 2.98 -15.07 -2.23
CA VAL A 242 2.05 -16.09 -1.75
C VAL A 242 1.37 -16.79 -2.92
N GLY A 243 0.74 -17.94 -2.64
CA GLY A 243 0.05 -18.71 -3.67
C GLY A 243 0.95 -19.70 -4.43
N PRO A 244 0.35 -20.55 -5.29
CA PRO A 244 1.04 -21.69 -5.93
C PRO A 244 1.99 -21.29 -7.07
N ARG A 245 1.90 -20.07 -7.58
CA ARG A 245 2.63 -19.61 -8.78
C ARG A 245 3.46 -18.37 -8.48
N GLN A 246 4.23 -18.40 -7.39
CA GLN A 246 5.15 -17.34 -6.98
C GLN A 246 6.26 -17.04 -7.99
N ASP A 247 6.50 -17.95 -8.94
CA ASP A 247 7.46 -17.79 -10.02
C ASP A 247 6.94 -16.95 -11.20
N LYS A 248 5.61 -16.72 -11.27
CA LYS A 248 4.99 -16.05 -12.41
C LYS A 248 5.06 -14.54 -12.30
N ARG A 249 5.43 -13.93 -13.40
CA ARG A 249 5.22 -12.49 -13.63
C ARG A 249 3.76 -12.27 -13.94
N VAL A 250 3.14 -11.29 -13.28
CA VAL A 250 1.69 -11.15 -13.34
C VAL A 250 1.23 -9.79 -13.84
N LEU A 251 2.10 -8.81 -13.83
CA LEU A 251 1.76 -7.44 -14.20
C LEU A 251 2.93 -6.78 -14.93
N ASP A 252 2.67 -6.20 -16.11
CA ASP A 252 3.65 -5.48 -16.90
C ASP A 252 3.70 -4.00 -16.57
N ALA A 253 2.51 -3.39 -16.44
CA ALA A 253 2.42 -1.95 -16.22
C ALA A 253 1.11 -1.54 -15.55
N ILE A 254 1.17 -0.38 -14.90
CA ILE A 254 -0.02 0.42 -14.63
C ILE A 254 -0.06 1.48 -15.74
N TYR A 255 -0.99 1.29 -16.67
CA TYR A 255 -1.11 2.10 -17.87
C TYR A 255 -2.06 3.28 -17.66
N GLY A 256 -1.58 4.47 -17.92
CA GLY A 256 -2.39 5.68 -17.95
C GLY A 256 -2.35 6.31 -19.34
N GLU A 257 -3.51 6.74 -19.89
CA GLU A 257 -3.59 7.44 -21.17
C GLU A 257 -4.58 8.59 -21.09
N LEU A 258 -4.22 9.71 -21.65
CA LEU A 258 -5.11 10.83 -21.96
C LEU A 258 -5.19 10.98 -23.47
N GLU A 259 -6.36 10.77 -24.05
CA GLU A 259 -6.64 10.98 -25.45
C GLU A 259 -7.56 12.20 -25.61
N THR A 260 -7.30 13.10 -26.55
CA THR A 260 -8.15 14.26 -26.83
C THR A 260 -8.00 14.77 -28.25
N GLY A 261 -9.07 15.29 -28.83
CA GLY A 261 -8.96 16.12 -30.03
C GLY A 261 -8.50 17.54 -29.68
N VAL A 262 -8.04 18.30 -30.68
CA VAL A 262 -7.67 19.70 -30.54
C VAL A 262 -8.54 20.53 -31.48
N PHE A 263 -9.37 21.42 -30.93
CA PHE A 263 -10.43 22.19 -31.59
C PHE A 263 -11.50 21.31 -32.28
N THR A 264 -11.12 20.18 -32.83
CA THR A 264 -11.98 19.22 -33.51
C THR A 264 -11.77 17.82 -32.91
N ALA A 265 -12.68 16.89 -33.23
CA ALA A 265 -12.54 15.50 -32.80
C ALA A 265 -11.34 14.78 -33.47
N TRP A 266 -10.80 15.33 -34.51
CA TRP A 266 -9.64 14.79 -35.27
C TRP A 266 -8.71 15.92 -35.74
N PRO A 267 -7.38 15.73 -35.73
CA PRO A 267 -6.67 14.55 -35.22
C PRO A 267 -6.71 14.43 -33.70
N LYS A 268 -6.56 13.24 -33.16
CA LYS A 268 -6.46 13.00 -31.73
C LYS A 268 -5.00 13.02 -31.28
N LEU A 269 -4.76 13.71 -30.17
CA LEU A 269 -3.54 13.60 -29.41
C LEU A 269 -3.68 12.54 -28.34
N ARG A 270 -2.62 11.76 -28.14
CA ARG A 270 -2.54 10.71 -27.10
C ARG A 270 -1.30 10.95 -26.27
N PHE A 271 -1.48 10.92 -24.98
CA PHE A 271 -0.43 10.99 -23.98
C PHE A 271 -0.57 9.79 -23.06
N ASN A 272 0.41 8.93 -23.01
CA ASN A 272 0.39 7.72 -22.18
C ASN A 272 1.62 7.64 -21.27
N THR A 273 1.54 6.82 -20.23
CA THR A 273 2.59 6.66 -19.20
C THR A 273 3.84 5.94 -19.70
N ILE A 274 3.84 5.48 -20.94
CA ILE A 274 5.00 4.80 -21.54
C ILE A 274 5.83 5.79 -22.37
N ASP A 275 5.16 6.52 -23.28
CA ASP A 275 5.86 7.35 -24.28
C ASP A 275 5.97 8.83 -23.88
N ASN A 276 4.87 9.37 -23.33
CA ASN A 276 4.69 10.81 -23.21
C ASN A 276 4.60 11.29 -21.76
N ILE A 277 4.16 10.44 -20.86
CA ILE A 277 4.05 10.74 -19.43
C ILE A 277 4.97 9.77 -18.69
N ARG A 278 6.17 10.22 -18.33
CA ARG A 278 7.13 9.37 -17.62
C ARG A 278 7.10 9.71 -16.13
N PRO A 279 6.53 8.82 -15.31
CA PRO A 279 6.54 8.97 -13.85
C PRO A 279 7.90 8.53 -13.29
N GLU A 280 8.85 9.47 -13.26
CA GLU A 280 10.16 9.28 -12.67
C GLU A 280 10.06 9.30 -11.14
N LEU A 281 10.57 8.30 -10.47
CA LEU A 281 10.67 8.27 -9.02
C LEU A 281 11.89 9.11 -8.59
N ILE A 282 11.65 10.22 -7.89
CA ILE A 282 12.70 11.16 -7.50
C ILE A 282 13.10 11.08 -6.02
N PHE A 283 12.23 10.52 -5.18
CA PHE A 283 12.52 10.33 -3.76
C PHE A 283 11.64 9.24 -3.17
N VAL A 284 12.14 8.57 -2.13
CA VAL A 284 11.42 7.56 -1.36
C VAL A 284 11.61 7.84 0.14
N LYS A 285 10.50 7.89 0.87
CA LYS A 285 10.46 7.75 2.33
C LYS A 285 10.09 6.31 2.63
N ASP A 286 11.05 5.54 3.11
CA ASP A 286 10.88 4.15 3.51
C ASP A 286 10.44 4.09 4.97
N GLY A 287 9.38 3.35 5.24
CA GLY A 287 8.84 3.15 6.59
C GLY A 287 8.29 1.73 6.75
N PRO A 288 8.22 1.21 7.99
CA PRO A 288 7.93 -0.20 8.25
C PRO A 288 6.50 -0.64 7.86
N VAL A 289 5.58 0.29 7.62
CA VAL A 289 4.18 0.00 7.31
C VAL A 289 3.81 0.45 5.90
N ARG A 290 4.34 1.61 5.47
CA ARG A 290 4.17 2.10 4.11
C ARG A 290 5.41 2.83 3.62
N VAL A 291 5.65 2.70 2.34
CA VAL A 291 6.64 3.48 1.60
C VAL A 291 5.92 4.59 0.84
N THR A 292 6.40 5.82 0.94
CA THR A 292 5.89 6.94 0.14
C THR A 292 6.93 7.36 -0.90
N GLY A 293 6.58 7.22 -2.17
CA GLY A 293 7.40 7.64 -3.30
C GLY A 293 6.93 8.98 -3.87
N LEU A 294 7.85 9.90 -4.15
CA LEU A 294 7.57 11.13 -4.88
C LEU A 294 7.86 10.89 -6.36
N LEU A 295 6.83 10.98 -7.17
CA LEU A 295 6.87 10.82 -8.61
C LEU A 295 6.90 12.20 -9.28
N LYS A 296 7.76 12.33 -10.28
CA LYS A 296 7.81 13.46 -11.19
C LYS A 296 7.35 12.99 -12.57
N LEU A 297 6.09 13.28 -12.89
CA LEU A 297 5.51 12.96 -14.18
C LEU A 297 6.02 13.98 -15.19
N ARG A 298 6.91 13.56 -16.08
CA ARG A 298 7.40 14.38 -17.19
C ARG A 298 6.47 14.25 -18.37
N ILE A 299 5.86 15.37 -18.77
CA ILE A 299 5.01 15.41 -19.97
C ILE A 299 5.88 15.77 -21.17
N ILE A 300 5.93 14.87 -22.15
CA ILE A 300 6.78 14.93 -23.33
C ILE A 300 5.89 15.11 -24.56
N VAL A 301 6.13 16.16 -25.35
CA VAL A 301 5.44 16.44 -26.62
C VAL A 301 6.48 16.47 -27.73
N ALA A 302 6.32 15.63 -28.74
CA ALA A 302 7.28 15.52 -29.85
C ALA A 302 8.74 15.35 -29.39
N GLY A 303 8.96 14.58 -28.31
CA GLY A 303 10.30 14.35 -27.76
C GLY A 303 10.84 15.46 -26.85
N ILE A 304 10.10 16.55 -26.65
CA ILE A 304 10.52 17.71 -25.84
C ILE A 304 9.73 17.68 -24.50
N PRO A 305 10.39 17.66 -23.34
CA PRO A 305 9.73 17.85 -22.06
C PRO A 305 9.12 19.26 -21.98
N VAL A 306 7.80 19.36 -21.78
CA VAL A 306 7.08 20.65 -21.75
C VAL A 306 6.75 21.10 -20.34
N PHE A 307 6.38 20.19 -19.45
CA PHE A 307 6.15 20.49 -18.03
C PHE A 307 6.23 19.22 -17.18
N ASN A 308 6.31 19.43 -15.86
CA ASN A 308 6.36 18.36 -14.89
C ASN A 308 5.19 18.49 -13.91
N ILE A 309 4.65 17.36 -13.47
CA ILE A 309 3.66 17.24 -12.42
C ILE A 309 4.28 16.40 -11.31
N LEU A 310 4.06 16.78 -10.06
CA LEU A 310 4.43 15.97 -8.93
C LEU A 310 3.22 15.17 -8.45
N SER A 311 3.46 13.93 -8.03
CA SER A 311 2.47 13.06 -7.41
C SER A 311 3.15 12.20 -6.37
N GLN A 312 2.41 11.74 -5.36
CA GLN A 312 2.92 10.75 -4.41
C GLN A 312 2.26 9.41 -4.67
N VAL A 313 3.03 8.34 -4.57
CA VAL A 313 2.52 6.96 -4.53
C VAL A 313 2.75 6.41 -3.14
N THR A 314 1.79 5.64 -2.64
CA THR A 314 1.95 4.94 -1.36
C THR A 314 1.91 3.44 -1.61
N ILE A 315 2.92 2.73 -1.12
CA ILE A 315 3.07 1.28 -1.23
C ILE A 315 2.90 0.69 0.16
N TYR A 316 2.02 -0.29 0.29
CA TYR A 316 1.80 -1.09 1.49
C TYR A 316 2.21 -2.54 1.24
N ASP A 317 2.24 -3.34 2.28
CA ASP A 317 2.58 -4.77 2.18
C ASP A 317 1.62 -5.60 1.31
N GLN A 318 0.40 -5.09 1.07
CA GLN A 318 -0.63 -5.77 0.27
C GLN A 318 -1.20 -4.94 -0.86
N GLY A 319 -0.69 -3.73 -1.07
CA GLY A 319 -1.29 -2.91 -2.13
C GLY A 319 -0.57 -1.61 -2.41
N ILE A 320 -1.11 -0.90 -3.38
CA ILE A 320 -0.58 0.39 -3.83
C ILE A 320 -1.74 1.39 -3.90
N THR A 321 -1.52 2.58 -3.36
CA THR A 321 -2.42 3.72 -3.55
C THR A 321 -1.79 4.69 -4.55
N LEU A 322 -2.51 4.93 -5.62
CA LEU A 322 -2.12 5.81 -6.72
C LEU A 322 -3.09 7.00 -6.76
N PRO A 323 -2.78 8.11 -6.13
CA PRO A 323 -3.52 9.35 -6.36
C PRO A 323 -3.09 9.90 -7.72
N VAL A 324 -3.95 9.78 -8.72
CA VAL A 324 -3.76 10.41 -10.02
C VAL A 324 -4.34 11.82 -9.91
N SER A 325 -3.49 12.80 -9.60
CA SER A 325 -3.87 14.23 -9.66
C SER A 325 -3.07 14.90 -10.77
N ILE A 326 -3.75 15.27 -11.83
CA ILE A 326 -3.14 15.94 -12.97
C ILE A 326 -3.72 17.36 -13.03
N GLN A 327 -2.94 18.32 -12.56
CA GLN A 327 -3.23 19.75 -12.73
C GLN A 327 -2.39 20.29 -13.89
N ILE A 328 -3.02 20.62 -15.00
CA ILE A 328 -2.32 21.17 -16.16
C ILE A 328 -2.26 22.69 -16.03
N PRO A 329 -1.05 23.28 -15.94
CA PRO A 329 -0.90 24.74 -15.91
C PRO A 329 -1.57 25.40 -17.13
N GLY A 330 -2.40 26.43 -16.91
CA GLY A 330 -3.14 27.08 -17.99
C GLY A 330 -4.37 26.31 -18.46
N GLY A 331 -4.84 25.34 -17.64
CA GLY A 331 -5.96 24.46 -17.96
C GLY A 331 -7.20 25.16 -18.47
N GLU A 332 -7.55 26.35 -17.99
CA GLU A 332 -8.71 27.12 -18.47
C GLU A 332 -8.65 27.47 -19.97
N VAL A 333 -7.47 27.68 -20.51
CA VAL A 333 -7.28 27.92 -21.94
C VAL A 333 -7.32 26.60 -22.70
N LEU A 334 -6.69 25.56 -22.17
CA LEU A 334 -6.66 24.24 -22.79
C LEU A 334 -8.06 23.60 -22.85
N THR A 335 -8.92 23.85 -21.84
CA THR A 335 -10.28 23.33 -21.84
C THR A 335 -11.13 23.81 -23.01
N ARG A 336 -10.82 24.99 -23.56
CA ARG A 336 -11.50 25.53 -24.77
C ARG A 336 -11.01 24.89 -26.06
N VAL A 337 -9.87 24.25 -26.02
CA VAL A 337 -9.22 23.64 -27.20
C VAL A 337 -9.37 22.12 -27.21
N LEU A 338 -9.52 21.49 -26.03
CA LEU A 338 -9.68 20.04 -25.93
C LEU A 338 -11.07 19.60 -26.36
N ASN A 339 -11.13 18.58 -27.18
CA ASN A 339 -12.38 18.05 -27.72
C ASN A 339 -12.51 16.55 -27.40
N GLN A 340 -13.60 16.19 -26.74
CA GLN A 340 -13.90 14.81 -26.34
C GLN A 340 -12.73 14.09 -25.62
N PRO A 341 -12.26 14.64 -24.50
CA PRO A 341 -11.18 14.00 -23.75
C PRO A 341 -11.62 12.65 -23.21
N ARG A 342 -10.70 11.70 -23.25
CA ARG A 342 -10.82 10.35 -22.72
C ARG A 342 -9.63 10.06 -21.83
N PHE A 343 -9.89 9.56 -20.63
CA PHE A 343 -8.84 9.12 -19.71
C PHE A 343 -8.95 7.63 -19.46
N ILE A 344 -7.82 6.94 -19.55
CA ILE A 344 -7.70 5.50 -19.26
C ILE A 344 -6.73 5.34 -18.09
N LEU A 345 -7.09 4.49 -17.14
CA LEU A 345 -6.18 3.96 -16.13
C LEU A 345 -6.42 2.45 -16.05
N ALA A 346 -5.43 1.65 -16.38
CA ALA A 346 -5.55 0.21 -16.49
C ALA A 346 -4.33 -0.53 -15.93
N LEU A 347 -4.56 -1.76 -15.51
CA LEU A 347 -3.53 -2.75 -15.23
C LEU A 347 -3.33 -3.60 -16.46
N ASP A 348 -2.09 -3.80 -16.86
CA ASP A 348 -1.69 -4.64 -17.97
C ASP A 348 -1.10 -5.93 -17.42
N PHE A 349 -1.86 -7.03 -17.58
CA PHE A 349 -1.56 -8.31 -16.93
C PHE A 349 -0.83 -9.25 -17.86
N ASN A 350 -0.11 -10.19 -17.26
CA ASN A 350 0.58 -11.28 -17.94
C ASN A 350 0.04 -12.64 -17.54
N ASP A 351 -0.09 -13.53 -18.54
CA ASP A 351 -0.26 -14.99 -18.38
C ASP A 351 -1.34 -15.40 -17.36
N ILE A 352 -2.46 -14.66 -17.33
CA ILE A 352 -3.61 -14.95 -16.47
C ILE A 352 -4.78 -15.59 -17.21
N GLN A 353 -4.50 -16.40 -18.22
CA GLN A 353 -5.51 -17.14 -18.99
C GLN A 353 -6.40 -17.99 -18.08
N GLY A 354 -7.72 -17.91 -18.28
CA GLY A 354 -8.71 -18.55 -17.41
C GLY A 354 -9.03 -17.76 -16.13
N GLY A 355 -8.39 -16.62 -15.93
CA GLY A 355 -8.72 -15.69 -14.85
C GLY A 355 -10.17 -15.21 -14.92
N ARG A 356 -10.69 -14.72 -13.79
CA ARG A 356 -12.07 -14.22 -13.68
C ARG A 356 -12.06 -12.73 -13.37
N VAL A 357 -12.97 -12.01 -13.99
CA VAL A 357 -13.12 -10.57 -13.77
C VAL A 357 -14.56 -10.23 -13.42
N ASN A 358 -14.75 -9.41 -12.40
CA ASN A 358 -16.04 -8.84 -12.04
C ASN A 358 -15.89 -7.35 -11.66
N ALA A 359 -16.94 -6.60 -11.83
CA ALA A 359 -17.01 -5.20 -11.44
C ALA A 359 -18.34 -4.87 -10.76
N ALA A 360 -18.31 -3.88 -9.91
CA ALA A 360 -19.46 -3.47 -9.11
C ALA A 360 -20.71 -3.07 -9.93
N GLY A 361 -20.51 -2.60 -11.15
CA GLY A 361 -21.58 -2.24 -12.08
C GLY A 361 -22.09 -3.38 -12.95
N SER A 362 -21.60 -4.61 -12.78
CA SER A 362 -22.10 -5.79 -13.49
C SER A 362 -23.60 -5.99 -13.20
N ARG A 363 -24.37 -6.34 -14.24
CA ARG A 363 -25.81 -6.60 -14.12
C ARG A 363 -26.11 -7.75 -13.19
N ASP A 364 -25.27 -8.77 -13.23
CA ASP A 364 -25.32 -9.91 -12.33
C ASP A 364 -24.06 -9.87 -11.44
N PRO A 365 -24.20 -9.58 -10.14
CA PRO A 365 -23.06 -9.46 -9.24
C PRO A 365 -22.34 -10.79 -8.96
N ASP A 366 -22.98 -11.91 -9.24
CA ASP A 366 -22.39 -13.25 -9.08
C ASP A 366 -21.78 -13.80 -10.39
N SER A 367 -21.97 -13.08 -11.51
CA SER A 367 -21.35 -13.41 -12.78
C SER A 367 -19.95 -12.83 -12.89
N TYR A 368 -19.11 -13.48 -13.66
CA TYR A 368 -17.76 -13.01 -13.98
C TYR A 368 -17.43 -13.26 -15.46
N ALA A 369 -16.63 -12.37 -16.01
CA ALA A 369 -15.99 -12.59 -17.30
C ALA A 369 -14.80 -13.54 -17.14
N ILE A 370 -14.43 -14.21 -18.22
CA ILE A 370 -13.28 -15.12 -18.23
C ILE A 370 -12.25 -14.58 -19.21
N VAL A 371 -11.01 -14.51 -18.79
CA VAL A 371 -9.87 -14.21 -19.66
C VAL A 371 -9.66 -15.38 -20.60
N ASP A 372 -10.22 -15.31 -21.80
CA ASP A 372 -10.19 -16.41 -22.80
C ASP A 372 -9.83 -15.95 -24.22
N GLY A 373 -9.45 -14.68 -24.38
CA GLY A 373 -9.15 -14.07 -25.66
C GLY A 373 -10.39 -13.64 -26.46
N LYS A 374 -11.56 -13.54 -25.82
CA LYS A 374 -12.82 -13.18 -26.46
C LYS A 374 -13.60 -12.21 -25.60
N LEU A 375 -14.13 -11.17 -26.23
CA LEU A 375 -14.96 -10.20 -25.52
C LEU A 375 -16.42 -10.68 -25.40
N SER A 376 -16.82 -11.04 -24.18
CA SER A 376 -18.20 -11.36 -23.83
C SER A 376 -19.06 -10.10 -23.71
N GLU A 377 -20.38 -10.28 -23.60
CA GLU A 377 -21.33 -9.18 -23.34
C GLU A 377 -21.08 -8.51 -21.98
N LEU A 378 -20.70 -9.31 -20.96
CA LEU A 378 -20.38 -8.81 -19.63
C LEU A 378 -19.20 -7.84 -19.68
N GLU A 379 -18.12 -8.20 -20.38
CA GLU A 379 -16.92 -7.38 -20.52
C GLU A 379 -17.19 -6.05 -21.25
N ARG A 380 -18.04 -6.11 -22.29
CA ARG A 380 -18.42 -4.92 -23.06
C ARG A 380 -19.29 -3.95 -22.28
N THR A 381 -20.05 -4.43 -21.32
CA THR A 381 -21.03 -3.66 -20.56
C THR A 381 -20.62 -3.37 -19.12
N ALA A 382 -19.51 -3.92 -18.67
CA ALA A 382 -19.00 -3.71 -17.32
C ALA A 382 -18.69 -2.23 -17.08
N ALA A 383 -19.11 -1.76 -15.89
CA ALA A 383 -18.96 -0.37 -15.49
C ALA A 383 -18.73 -0.26 -13.97
N ILE A 384 -18.25 0.89 -13.54
CA ILE A 384 -18.22 1.32 -12.14
C ILE A 384 -18.96 2.66 -11.99
N SER A 385 -19.32 3.01 -10.76
CA SER A 385 -19.95 4.28 -10.42
C SER A 385 -19.38 4.84 -9.12
N HIS A 386 -19.79 6.04 -8.70
CA HIS A 386 -19.35 6.63 -7.43
C HIS A 386 -19.63 5.72 -6.22
N GLU A 387 -20.74 5.00 -6.21
CA GLU A 387 -21.10 4.09 -5.11
C GLU A 387 -20.60 2.67 -5.34
N ARG A 388 -20.62 2.22 -6.59
CA ARG A 388 -20.17 0.89 -7.01
C ARG A 388 -18.85 1.03 -7.75
N ASN A 389 -17.77 1.26 -7.00
CA ASN A 389 -16.49 1.77 -7.50
C ASN A 389 -15.35 0.76 -7.44
N TRP A 390 -15.63 -0.51 -7.52
CA TRP A 390 -14.61 -1.54 -7.48
C TRP A 390 -14.59 -2.45 -8.72
N LEU A 391 -13.41 -3.00 -8.95
CA LEU A 391 -13.07 -4.01 -9.93
C LEU A 391 -12.31 -5.13 -9.22
N TRP A 392 -12.63 -6.37 -9.55
CA TRP A 392 -11.92 -7.55 -9.03
C TRP A 392 -11.46 -8.47 -10.15
N MET A 393 -10.28 -9.03 -9.97
CA MET A 393 -9.71 -10.05 -10.83
C MET A 393 -9.13 -11.19 -9.98
N ASP A 394 -9.60 -12.41 -10.23
CA ASP A 394 -9.03 -13.65 -9.74
C ASP A 394 -8.11 -14.22 -10.84
N SER A 395 -6.83 -14.28 -10.56
CA SER A 395 -5.84 -14.79 -11.51
C SER A 395 -5.94 -16.31 -11.75
N ARG A 396 -6.63 -17.04 -10.91
CA ARG A 396 -6.62 -18.50 -10.81
C ARG A 396 -5.24 -19.08 -10.45
N LEU A 397 -4.32 -18.24 -10.02
CA LEU A 397 -2.96 -18.60 -9.60
C LEU A 397 -2.78 -18.53 -8.08
N GLY A 398 -3.88 -18.35 -7.33
CA GLY A 398 -3.88 -18.24 -5.87
C GLY A 398 -3.63 -16.82 -5.33
N TRP A 399 -3.84 -15.82 -6.16
CA TRP A 399 -3.84 -14.41 -5.79
C TRP A 399 -4.90 -13.64 -6.59
N ASP A 400 -5.40 -12.58 -6.00
CA ASP A 400 -6.41 -11.72 -6.57
C ASP A 400 -5.88 -10.29 -6.70
N VAL A 401 -6.53 -9.51 -7.56
CA VAL A 401 -6.43 -8.05 -7.54
C VAL A 401 -7.81 -7.49 -7.26
N PHE A 402 -7.91 -6.66 -6.25
CA PHE A 402 -9.08 -5.85 -5.98
C PHE A 402 -8.71 -4.38 -6.11
N ALA A 403 -9.37 -3.67 -7.02
CA ALA A 403 -9.15 -2.25 -7.25
C ALA A 403 -10.39 -1.45 -6.85
N ARG A 404 -10.18 -0.42 -6.02
CA ARG A 404 -11.19 0.61 -5.75
C ARG A 404 -10.77 1.92 -6.40
N PHE A 405 -11.73 2.61 -7.00
CA PHE A 405 -11.52 3.90 -7.64
C PHE A 405 -12.34 4.96 -6.90
N ASP A 406 -11.68 5.87 -6.21
CA ASP A 406 -12.36 7.01 -5.60
C ASP A 406 -12.56 8.09 -6.67
N ILE A 407 -13.77 8.06 -7.27
CA ILE A 407 -14.15 8.91 -8.38
C ILE A 407 -14.53 10.30 -7.84
N PRO A 408 -13.89 11.39 -8.31
CA PRO A 408 -14.13 12.71 -7.78
C PRO A 408 -15.55 13.24 -8.15
N PRO A 409 -16.12 14.11 -7.32
CA PRO A 409 -17.39 14.76 -7.62
C PRO A 409 -17.32 15.51 -8.96
N GLY A 410 -18.40 15.44 -9.74
CA GLY A 410 -18.51 16.08 -11.04
C GLY A 410 -18.04 15.23 -12.23
N TRP A 411 -17.45 14.07 -11.99
CA TRP A 411 -17.25 13.07 -13.02
C TRP A 411 -18.58 12.38 -13.39
N PRO A 412 -18.67 11.72 -14.57
CA PRO A 412 -19.87 10.97 -14.92
C PRO A 412 -20.23 9.96 -13.83
N GLU A 413 -21.52 9.76 -13.61
CA GLU A 413 -22.03 8.85 -12.58
C GLU A 413 -21.60 7.40 -12.85
N GLU A 414 -21.46 7.05 -14.13
CA GLU A 414 -21.03 5.74 -14.59
C GLU A 414 -19.77 5.86 -15.47
N LEU A 415 -18.74 5.09 -15.13
CA LEU A 415 -17.54 4.93 -15.92
C LEU A 415 -17.46 3.51 -16.46
N ARG A 416 -17.22 3.40 -17.76
CA ARG A 416 -17.00 2.09 -18.38
C ARG A 416 -15.69 1.49 -17.94
N LEU A 417 -15.65 0.15 -17.87
CA LEU A 417 -14.39 -0.53 -17.78
C LEU A 417 -13.72 -0.56 -19.15
N LEU A 418 -12.41 -0.37 -19.15
CA LEU A 418 -11.55 -0.86 -20.21
C LEU A 418 -11.35 -2.35 -19.97
N TYR A 419 -11.72 -3.17 -20.93
CA TYR A 419 -11.39 -4.57 -20.93
C TYR A 419 -10.91 -4.94 -22.33
N GLU A 420 -9.66 -5.30 -22.45
CA GLU A 420 -9.03 -5.71 -23.70
C GLU A 420 -8.42 -7.09 -23.45
N ASP A 421 -9.04 -8.11 -24.02
CA ASP A 421 -8.61 -9.52 -23.94
C ASP A 421 -8.37 -10.06 -25.36
N ASP A 422 -7.36 -9.50 -26.03
CA ASP A 422 -6.91 -9.99 -27.32
C ASP A 422 -5.44 -10.46 -27.20
N PRO A 423 -5.18 -11.78 -27.24
CA PRO A 423 -3.84 -12.32 -27.15
C PRO A 423 -2.89 -11.89 -28.29
N LYS A 424 -3.43 -11.23 -29.32
CA LYS A 424 -2.66 -10.68 -30.44
C LYS A 424 -2.42 -9.18 -30.33
N ALA A 425 -3.09 -8.52 -29.37
CA ALA A 425 -2.87 -7.11 -29.11
C ALA A 425 -1.54 -6.93 -28.36
N THR A 426 -0.44 -6.91 -29.09
CA THR A 426 0.86 -6.56 -28.56
C THR A 426 1.05 -5.04 -28.69
N THR A 427 1.53 -4.43 -27.65
CA THR A 427 1.98 -3.04 -27.69
C THR A 427 3.51 -3.00 -27.80
N PRO A 428 4.09 -2.03 -28.51
CA PRO A 428 5.55 -1.95 -28.71
C PRO A 428 6.38 -1.84 -27.43
N TRP A 429 5.74 -1.54 -26.31
CA TRP A 429 6.36 -1.34 -25.02
C TRP A 429 6.10 -2.47 -24.03
N GLU A 430 5.39 -3.51 -24.42
CA GLU A 430 5.23 -4.71 -23.57
C GLU A 430 6.59 -5.34 -23.27
N ASN A 431 6.91 -5.41 -21.98
CA ASN A 431 8.15 -6.07 -21.53
C ASN A 431 8.04 -7.58 -21.68
N PHE A 432 6.81 -8.11 -21.66
CA PHE A 432 6.51 -9.54 -21.68
C PHE A 432 5.34 -9.81 -22.63
N PRO A 433 5.59 -9.95 -23.93
CA PRO A 433 4.53 -10.27 -24.90
C PRO A 433 3.88 -11.60 -24.52
N GLY A 434 2.59 -11.61 -24.33
CA GLY A 434 1.80 -12.78 -23.94
C GLY A 434 0.31 -12.53 -24.02
N ALA A 435 -0.48 -13.55 -23.67
CA ALA A 435 -1.92 -13.45 -23.56
C ALA A 435 -2.28 -12.65 -22.31
N SER A 436 -2.46 -11.39 -22.46
CA SER A 436 -2.73 -10.49 -21.34
C SER A 436 -4.02 -9.72 -21.55
N PRO A 437 -4.93 -9.69 -20.57
CA PRO A 437 -5.96 -8.67 -20.57
C PRO A 437 -5.40 -7.37 -20.02
N ARG A 438 -5.82 -6.29 -20.63
CA ARG A 438 -5.72 -4.96 -20.06
C ARG A 438 -7.06 -4.60 -19.43
N ILE A 439 -7.05 -4.34 -18.11
CA ILE A 439 -8.27 -4.15 -17.34
C ILE A 439 -8.17 -2.86 -16.53
N GLY A 440 -9.18 -2.00 -16.61
CA GLY A 440 -9.18 -0.74 -15.88
C GLY A 440 -10.40 0.12 -16.13
N VAL A 441 -10.23 1.43 -16.05
CA VAL A 441 -11.27 2.44 -16.22
C VAL A 441 -11.07 3.20 -17.53
N ASP A 442 -12.17 3.37 -18.29
CA ASP A 442 -12.26 4.22 -19.49
C ASP A 442 -13.23 5.37 -19.19
N ALA A 443 -12.71 6.48 -18.72
CA ALA A 443 -13.50 7.66 -18.41
C ALA A 443 -13.63 8.58 -19.63
N ARG A 444 -14.89 8.89 -19.99
CA ARG A 444 -15.23 9.83 -21.06
C ARG A 444 -16.18 10.88 -20.52
N GLY A 445 -16.08 12.10 -21.03
CA GLY A 445 -16.98 13.19 -20.65
C GLY A 445 -16.73 13.73 -19.23
N PHE A 446 -15.58 13.49 -18.65
CA PHE A 446 -15.20 14.12 -17.39
C PHE A 446 -15.02 15.63 -17.57
N PRO A 447 -15.26 16.43 -16.51
CA PRO A 447 -15.22 17.89 -16.62
C PRO A 447 -13.78 18.37 -16.87
N VAL A 448 -13.59 19.05 -17.99
CA VAL A 448 -12.27 19.55 -18.40
C VAL A 448 -12.00 20.96 -17.83
N GLY A 449 -13.00 21.58 -17.17
CA GLY A 449 -13.04 23.02 -16.81
C GLY A 449 -11.87 23.52 -15.94
N LYS A 450 -11.22 22.65 -15.20
CA LYS A 450 -10.00 22.97 -14.44
C LYS A 450 -8.85 22.02 -14.74
N LEU A 451 -9.05 21.02 -15.62
CA LEU A 451 -8.13 19.90 -15.82
C LEU A 451 -7.51 19.40 -14.50
N ASP A 452 -8.33 19.36 -13.47
CA ASP A 452 -8.02 18.71 -12.22
C ASP A 452 -8.57 17.28 -12.30
N ILE A 453 -7.75 16.40 -12.86
CA ILE A 453 -8.04 14.97 -12.86
C ILE A 453 -7.51 14.45 -11.53
N SER A 454 -8.38 14.29 -10.56
CA SER A 454 -8.04 13.67 -9.29
C SER A 454 -8.83 12.38 -9.13
N LEU A 455 -8.26 11.29 -9.58
CA LEU A 455 -8.78 9.94 -9.37
C LEU A 455 -7.81 9.21 -8.44
N THR A 456 -8.30 8.62 -7.37
CA THR A 456 -7.47 7.73 -6.56
C THR A 456 -7.81 6.29 -6.87
N ALA A 457 -6.81 5.52 -7.30
CA ALA A 457 -6.90 4.08 -7.41
C ALA A 457 -6.20 3.42 -6.23
N ILE A 458 -6.90 2.56 -5.51
CA ILE A 458 -6.36 1.77 -4.43
C ILE A 458 -6.41 0.32 -4.87
N LEU A 459 -5.24 -0.29 -4.96
CA LEU A 459 -5.06 -1.66 -5.42
C LEU A 459 -4.65 -2.53 -4.25
N TRP A 460 -5.34 -3.64 -4.01
CA TRP A 460 -4.92 -4.69 -3.10
C TRP A 460 -4.51 -5.91 -3.90
N PHE A 461 -3.35 -6.41 -3.67
CA PHE A 461 -2.77 -7.60 -4.29
C PHE A 461 -1.51 -8.07 -3.53
N PRO A 462 -1.02 -9.24 -3.79
CA PRO A 462 -1.57 -10.32 -4.58
C PRO A 462 -2.24 -11.39 -3.72
N ASP A 463 -3.04 -10.98 -2.79
CA ASP A 463 -3.81 -11.86 -1.91
C ASP A 463 -5.24 -12.06 -2.43
N THR A 464 -5.97 -13.02 -1.90
CA THR A 464 -7.36 -13.27 -2.27
C THR A 464 -8.30 -12.36 -1.52
N VAL A 465 -9.47 -12.08 -2.10
CA VAL A 465 -10.53 -11.31 -1.40
C VAL A 465 -11.22 -12.12 -0.30
N GLY A 466 -10.88 -13.40 -0.14
CA GLY A 466 -11.36 -14.28 0.91
C GLY A 466 -12.76 -14.86 0.68
N PRO A 467 -13.30 -15.56 1.69
CA PRO A 467 -14.64 -16.15 1.64
C PRO A 467 -15.72 -15.10 1.39
N GLY A 468 -16.70 -15.44 0.55
CA GLY A 468 -17.78 -14.54 0.16
C GLY A 468 -17.46 -13.65 -1.04
N GLY A 469 -16.21 -13.72 -1.54
CA GLY A 469 -15.80 -13.10 -2.80
C GLY A 469 -15.73 -11.56 -2.78
N PRO A 470 -15.61 -10.95 -3.97
CA PRO A 470 -15.32 -9.52 -4.11
C PRO A 470 -16.45 -8.62 -3.57
N ARG A 471 -17.69 -9.08 -3.61
CA ARG A 471 -18.83 -8.32 -3.08
C ARG A 471 -18.72 -8.13 -1.57
N ARG A 472 -18.49 -9.24 -0.84
CA ARG A 472 -18.32 -9.17 0.61
C ARG A 472 -17.11 -8.33 0.98
N PHE A 473 -16.00 -8.50 0.29
CA PHE A 473 -14.81 -7.68 0.49
C PHE A 473 -15.10 -6.19 0.30
N ALA A 474 -15.84 -5.82 -0.77
CA ALA A 474 -16.26 -4.44 -1.02
C ALA A 474 -17.19 -3.88 0.06
N GLU A 475 -18.08 -4.71 0.63
CA GLU A 475 -18.96 -4.34 1.74
C GLU A 475 -18.16 -4.08 3.02
N GLU A 476 -17.21 -4.94 3.34
CA GLU A 476 -16.32 -4.79 4.49
C GLU A 476 -15.46 -3.53 4.38
N MET A 477 -14.97 -3.20 3.17
CA MET A 477 -14.22 -1.96 2.92
C MET A 477 -15.01 -0.67 3.20
N ARG A 478 -16.33 -0.71 3.10
CA ARG A 478 -17.20 0.43 3.43
C ARG A 478 -17.46 0.58 4.92
N SER A 479 -17.13 -0.44 5.70
CA SER A 479 -17.29 -0.48 7.15
C SER A 479 -15.95 -0.76 7.82
N PRO A 480 -14.98 0.16 7.69
CA PRO A 480 -13.67 -0.03 8.30
C PRO A 480 -13.79 -0.10 9.82
N PRO A 481 -12.81 -0.70 10.52
CA PRO A 481 -12.76 -0.68 11.96
C PRO A 481 -12.93 0.72 12.52
N THR A 482 -13.96 0.91 13.36
CA THR A 482 -14.14 2.17 14.09
C THR A 482 -13.28 2.18 15.34
N TRP A 483 -12.92 3.36 15.82
CA TRP A 483 -12.12 3.48 17.04
C TRP A 483 -12.48 4.73 17.84
N THR A 484 -12.20 4.64 19.15
CA THR A 484 -12.32 5.77 20.07
C THR A 484 -11.03 5.89 20.87
N ALA A 485 -10.58 7.14 21.08
CA ALA A 485 -9.48 7.41 21.99
C ALA A 485 -10.03 7.71 23.39
N ARG A 486 -9.51 7.03 24.41
CA ARG A 486 -9.90 7.24 25.82
C ARG A 486 -8.68 7.30 26.73
N GLU A 487 -8.89 7.82 27.94
CA GLU A 487 -7.84 7.74 28.96
C GLU A 487 -7.62 6.27 29.31
N ALA A 488 -6.36 5.84 29.27
CA ALA A 488 -6.03 4.51 29.79
C ALA A 488 -6.19 4.51 31.30
N GLU A 489 -6.73 3.44 31.86
CA GLU A 489 -6.67 3.22 33.31
C GLU A 489 -5.19 3.09 33.69
N GLN A 490 -4.64 4.18 34.16
CA GLN A 490 -3.29 4.18 34.73
C GLN A 490 -3.37 3.41 36.03
N GLY A 491 -2.87 2.19 36.07
CA GLY A 491 -2.56 1.54 37.30
C GLY A 491 -1.61 2.48 38.08
N ILE A 492 -2.12 3.05 39.15
CA ILE A 492 -1.32 3.91 40.04
C ILE A 492 -0.17 3.02 40.51
N ALA A 493 1.01 3.21 39.92
CA ALA A 493 2.24 2.70 40.50
C ALA A 493 2.35 3.39 41.85
N SER A 494 1.96 2.69 42.91
CA SER A 494 2.15 3.14 44.27
C SER A 494 3.64 3.44 44.42
N ALA A 495 3.97 4.74 44.49
CA ALA A 495 5.25 5.16 44.92
C ALA A 495 5.44 4.64 46.36
N MET A 496 6.18 3.56 46.53
CA MET A 496 6.80 3.15 47.78
C MET A 496 8.28 3.46 47.72
#